data_eccd51626b3f05dd9365f1ea386dbb6c
#
_entry.id   eccd51626b3f05dd9365f1ea386dbb6c
#
_cell.length_a   1.000
_cell.length_b   1.000
_cell.length_c   1.000
_cell.angle_alpha   90.00
_cell.angle_beta   90.00
_cell.angle_gamma   90.00
#
_symmetry.space_group_name_H-M   'P 1'
#
loop_
_entity.id
_entity.type
_entity.pdbx_description
1 polymer ?
#
loop_
_entity_poly.entity_id
_entity_poly.type
_entity_poly.pdbx_seq_one_letter_code
_entity_poly.pdbx_strand_id
1 'polypeptide(L)'
;MIKLRDFSIGYGDNMLLREVNATIRECRLTALIGRNGAGKSTLLKAIAGLNSHYSGEILINGKNVRTLQPQHMARQLAFVTTGRTRIANLRCEDVVAMGRAPYTNWIGRMQPSDREIVEKSLEAVGMASYARRTMDTMSDGECQRIMIARALAQTTPVILLDEPTSFLDMPNRYELCTLLAGLAHQEGKCILFSTHELDIALTLADDIALIDSPALHCMPADDMRRSGHIEHLFRNDSIAFDAATGKIISNR
;
A
#
# COMPACT_ATOMS: atom_id res chain seq x y z
N MET A 1 9.05 8.70 4.21
CA MET A 1 8.36 8.77 5.52
C MET A 1 7.06 9.54 5.39
N ILE A 2 5.95 9.02 5.99
CA ILE A 2 4.64 9.69 6.06
C ILE A 2 4.38 10.07 7.52
N LYS A 3 3.89 11.29 7.77
CA LYS A 3 3.45 11.72 9.11
C LYS A 3 2.03 12.24 9.06
N LEU A 4 1.22 11.82 10.03
CA LEU A 4 -0.09 12.37 10.34
C LEU A 4 0.03 13.23 11.58
N ARG A 5 -0.55 14.45 11.57
CA ARG A 5 -0.58 15.38 12.69
C ARG A 5 -1.99 15.86 12.92
N ASP A 6 -2.52 15.57 14.11
CA ASP A 6 -3.89 15.90 14.53
C ASP A 6 -4.92 15.53 13.45
N PHE A 7 -4.64 14.41 12.76
CA PHE A 7 -5.39 13.99 11.58
C PHE A 7 -6.72 13.40 11.98
N SER A 8 -7.81 13.91 11.37
CA SER A 8 -9.15 13.36 11.56
C SER A 8 -9.86 13.24 10.21
N ILE A 9 -10.56 12.12 9.99
CA ILE A 9 -11.31 11.84 8.78
C ILE A 9 -12.57 11.03 9.09
N GLY A 10 -13.67 11.35 8.39
CA GLY A 10 -14.95 10.66 8.52
C GLY A 10 -15.90 11.04 7.39
N TYR A 11 -17.13 10.51 7.46
CA TYR A 11 -18.22 10.81 6.52
C TYR A 11 -19.48 11.17 7.30
N GLY A 12 -19.96 12.42 7.14
CA GLY A 12 -21.06 12.93 7.96
C GLY A 12 -20.75 12.80 9.45
N ASP A 13 -21.63 12.17 10.21
CA ASP A 13 -21.47 11.94 11.65
C ASP A 13 -20.58 10.74 11.98
N ASN A 14 -20.22 9.92 10.98
CA ASN A 14 -19.38 8.72 11.18
C ASN A 14 -17.90 9.09 11.11
N MET A 15 -17.29 9.31 12.29
CA MET A 15 -15.85 9.56 12.40
C MET A 15 -15.07 8.25 12.33
N LEU A 16 -14.19 8.12 11.31
CA LEU A 16 -13.33 6.96 11.13
C LEU A 16 -12.04 7.06 11.95
N LEU A 17 -11.39 8.23 11.92
CA LEU A 17 -10.18 8.53 12.70
C LEU A 17 -10.30 9.93 13.29
N ARG A 18 -9.80 10.12 14.55
CA ARG A 18 -9.87 11.39 15.26
C ARG A 18 -8.53 11.72 15.91
N GLU A 19 -8.01 12.92 15.62
CA GLU A 19 -6.80 13.51 16.25
C GLU A 19 -5.58 12.57 16.24
N VAL A 20 -5.42 11.82 15.15
CA VAL A 20 -4.37 10.83 15.01
C VAL A 20 -3.03 11.52 14.80
N ASN A 21 -2.05 11.12 15.61
CA ASN A 21 -0.64 11.47 15.45
C ASN A 21 0.15 10.17 15.20
N ALA A 22 0.61 9.95 13.96
CA ALA A 22 1.27 8.72 13.57
C ALA A 22 2.39 8.96 12.57
N THR A 23 3.35 8.03 12.53
CA THR A 23 4.46 8.06 11.57
C THR A 23 4.61 6.69 10.93
N ILE A 24 4.55 6.66 9.59
CA ILE A 24 4.92 5.49 8.79
C ILE A 24 6.35 5.70 8.31
N ARG A 25 7.23 4.80 8.71
CA ARG A 25 8.68 4.95 8.59
C ARG A 25 9.16 4.60 7.17
N GLU A 26 10.24 5.22 6.76
CA GLU A 26 11.02 4.80 5.58
C GLU A 26 11.82 3.53 5.89
N CYS A 27 12.28 2.85 4.85
CA CYS A 27 12.99 1.57 4.93
C CYS A 27 12.17 0.48 5.65
N ARG A 28 10.84 0.59 5.65
CA ARG A 28 9.93 -0.32 6.34
C ARG A 28 8.73 -0.69 5.46
N LEU A 29 8.35 -1.96 5.57
CA LEU A 29 7.07 -2.46 5.11
C LEU A 29 6.07 -2.34 6.25
N THR A 30 5.05 -1.47 6.11
CA THR A 30 3.99 -1.29 7.10
C THR A 30 2.70 -1.88 6.60
N ALA A 31 2.06 -2.76 7.39
CA ALA A 31 0.73 -3.26 7.10
C ALA A 31 -0.35 -2.41 7.79
N LEU A 32 -1.31 -1.92 7.01
CA LEU A 32 -2.50 -1.23 7.50
C LEU A 32 -3.62 -2.25 7.69
N ILE A 33 -3.96 -2.55 8.93
CA ILE A 33 -4.99 -3.53 9.28
C ILE A 33 -6.16 -2.86 10.02
N GLY A 34 -7.30 -3.54 10.05
CA GLY A 34 -8.53 -3.08 10.70
C GLY A 34 -9.73 -3.79 10.13
N ARG A 35 -10.88 -3.71 10.81
CA ARG A 35 -12.14 -4.33 10.35
C ARG A 35 -12.57 -3.80 8.98
N ASN A 36 -13.44 -4.55 8.30
CA ASN A 36 -14.04 -4.06 7.06
C ASN A 36 -14.85 -2.79 7.35
N GLY A 37 -14.68 -1.77 6.49
CA GLY A 37 -15.29 -0.47 6.71
C GLY A 37 -14.58 0.45 7.72
N ALA A 38 -13.49 0.03 8.37
CA ALA A 38 -12.73 0.86 9.33
C ALA A 38 -12.05 2.09 8.71
N GLY A 39 -12.03 2.21 7.38
CA GLY A 39 -11.45 3.39 6.72
C GLY A 39 -10.05 3.20 6.14
N LYS A 40 -9.54 1.96 5.97
CA LYS A 40 -8.22 1.68 5.38
C LYS A 40 -8.02 2.38 4.04
N SER A 41 -8.90 2.11 3.07
CA SER A 41 -8.83 2.74 1.73
C SER A 41 -9.06 4.25 1.79
N THR A 42 -9.86 4.74 2.75
CA THR A 42 -10.10 6.17 2.96
C THR A 42 -8.84 6.87 3.43
N LEU A 43 -8.11 6.29 4.39
CA LEU A 43 -6.82 6.79 4.85
C LEU A 43 -5.77 6.77 3.73
N LEU A 44 -5.66 5.66 2.98
CA LEU A 44 -4.72 5.58 1.85
C LEU A 44 -5.01 6.65 0.79
N LYS A 45 -6.29 6.85 0.43
CA LYS A 45 -6.70 7.91 -0.51
C LYS A 45 -6.42 9.31 0.01
N ALA A 46 -6.56 9.56 1.32
CA ALA A 46 -6.21 10.85 1.92
C ALA A 46 -4.70 11.09 1.84
N ILE A 47 -3.87 10.09 2.18
CA ILE A 47 -2.40 10.17 2.05
C ILE A 47 -1.99 10.38 0.58
N ALA A 48 -2.69 9.74 -0.37
CA ALA A 48 -2.44 9.90 -1.81
C ALA A 48 -2.91 11.27 -2.37
N GLY A 49 -3.52 12.13 -1.55
CA GLY A 49 -4.08 13.41 -2.00
C GLY A 49 -5.36 13.29 -2.85
N LEU A 50 -5.97 12.10 -2.88
CA LEU A 50 -7.20 11.81 -3.63
C LEU A 50 -8.48 12.07 -2.84
N ASN A 51 -8.36 12.27 -1.53
CA ASN A 51 -9.45 12.70 -0.65
C ASN A 51 -8.95 13.88 0.20
N SER A 52 -9.54 15.05 0.00
CA SER A 52 -9.19 16.28 0.72
C SER A 52 -10.07 16.56 1.95
N HIS A 53 -11.12 15.74 2.18
CA HIS A 53 -12.07 15.92 3.28
C HIS A 53 -11.51 15.31 4.58
N TYR A 54 -10.53 15.98 5.18
CA TYR A 54 -9.95 15.64 6.49
C TYR A 54 -9.52 16.92 7.21
N SER A 55 -9.32 16.87 8.53
CA SER A 55 -8.67 17.92 9.31
C SER A 55 -7.26 17.49 9.73
N GLY A 56 -6.46 18.44 10.23
CA GLY A 56 -5.05 18.21 10.54
C GLY A 56 -4.16 18.19 9.31
N GLU A 57 -3.01 17.55 9.41
CA GLU A 57 -1.98 17.55 8.37
C GLU A 57 -1.55 16.14 7.99
N ILE A 58 -1.26 15.95 6.70
CA ILE A 58 -0.55 14.80 6.15
C ILE A 58 0.74 15.31 5.52
N LEU A 59 1.88 14.81 5.99
CA LEU A 59 3.20 15.18 5.50
C LEU A 59 3.88 13.98 4.82
N ILE A 60 4.35 14.16 3.59
CA ILE A 60 5.21 13.21 2.87
C ILE A 60 6.59 13.82 2.75
N ASN A 61 7.59 13.20 3.35
CA ASN A 61 8.97 13.71 3.41
C ASN A 61 9.04 15.18 3.86
N GLY A 62 8.21 15.54 4.85
CA GLY A 62 8.13 16.88 5.43
C GLY A 62 7.30 17.89 4.64
N LYS A 63 6.75 17.53 3.47
CA LYS A 63 5.91 18.41 2.64
C LYS A 63 4.43 18.09 2.86
N ASN A 64 3.62 19.11 3.10
CA ASN A 64 2.18 18.94 3.30
C ASN A 64 1.49 18.56 1.98
N VAL A 65 0.72 17.47 2.01
CA VAL A 65 0.00 16.93 0.84
C VAL A 65 -0.94 17.95 0.19
N ARG A 66 -1.60 18.79 0.99
CA ARG A 66 -2.52 19.83 0.49
C ARG A 66 -1.85 20.91 -0.35
N THR A 67 -0.55 21.15 -0.13
CA THR A 67 0.21 22.19 -0.83
C THR A 67 1.00 21.67 -2.03
N LEU A 68 1.06 20.33 -2.20
CA LEU A 68 1.77 19.73 -3.30
C LEU A 68 0.96 19.80 -4.59
N GLN A 69 1.58 20.32 -5.64
CA GLN A 69 1.00 20.21 -6.99
C GLN A 69 0.95 18.74 -7.44
N PRO A 70 -0.04 18.32 -8.26
CA PRO A 70 -0.22 16.94 -8.69
C PRO A 70 1.04 16.30 -9.27
N GLN A 71 1.80 17.03 -10.10
CA GLN A 71 3.04 16.52 -10.68
C GLN A 71 4.14 16.29 -9.64
N HIS A 72 4.24 17.15 -8.62
CA HIS A 72 5.17 16.95 -7.52
C HIS A 72 4.74 15.79 -6.63
N MET A 73 3.43 15.67 -6.36
CA MET A 73 2.88 14.53 -5.61
C MET A 73 3.19 13.20 -6.31
N ALA A 74 3.01 13.11 -7.63
CA ALA A 74 3.32 11.94 -8.43
C ALA A 74 4.81 11.54 -8.44
N ARG A 75 5.71 12.44 -8.05
CA ARG A 75 7.14 12.14 -7.84
C ARG A 75 7.48 11.76 -6.39
N GLN A 76 6.54 11.90 -5.46
CA GLN A 76 6.73 11.55 -4.05
C GLN A 76 6.06 10.23 -3.69
N LEU A 77 4.97 9.89 -4.37
CA LEU A 77 4.14 8.76 -3.99
C LEU A 77 3.55 8.05 -5.21
N ALA A 78 3.65 6.72 -5.22
CA ALA A 78 2.91 5.84 -6.12
C ALA A 78 1.75 5.18 -5.35
N PHE A 79 0.60 5.02 -6.00
CA PHE A 79 -0.57 4.40 -5.41
C PHE A 79 -1.14 3.31 -6.32
N VAL A 80 -1.27 2.10 -5.78
CA VAL A 80 -1.94 0.96 -6.40
C VAL A 80 -3.26 0.75 -5.67
N THR A 81 -4.36 0.94 -6.38
CA THR A 81 -5.72 0.78 -5.84
C THR A 81 -6.16 -0.68 -5.90
N THR A 82 -7.05 -1.07 -4.98
CA THR A 82 -7.78 -2.34 -5.09
C THR A 82 -8.60 -2.34 -6.35
N GLY A 83 -8.53 -3.41 -7.11
CA GLY A 83 -9.41 -3.59 -8.26
C GLY A 83 -8.75 -4.35 -9.41
N ARG A 84 -9.60 -5.02 -10.18
CA ARG A 84 -9.19 -5.72 -11.40
C ARG A 84 -8.96 -4.71 -12.51
N THR A 85 -7.77 -4.10 -12.53
CA THR A 85 -7.41 -3.18 -13.60
C THR A 85 -6.96 -3.99 -14.81
N ARG A 86 -7.86 -4.18 -15.77
CA ARG A 86 -7.54 -4.73 -17.09
C ARG A 86 -7.66 -3.62 -18.12
N ILE A 87 -6.56 -3.32 -18.77
CA ILE A 87 -6.52 -2.31 -19.82
C ILE A 87 -6.49 -3.06 -21.17
N ALA A 88 -7.62 -3.09 -21.86
CA ALA A 88 -7.75 -3.82 -23.11
C ALA A 88 -6.76 -3.31 -24.17
N ASN A 89 -6.19 -4.24 -24.95
CA ASN A 89 -5.29 -3.97 -26.07
C ASN A 89 -3.98 -3.23 -25.71
N LEU A 90 -3.62 -3.07 -24.44
CA LEU A 90 -2.32 -2.54 -24.03
C LEU A 90 -1.37 -3.66 -23.62
N ARG A 91 -0.12 -3.56 -24.07
CA ARG A 91 0.95 -4.46 -23.62
C ARG A 91 1.34 -4.15 -22.19
N CYS A 92 1.83 -5.18 -21.49
CA CYS A 92 2.29 -5.01 -20.13
C CYS A 92 3.40 -3.96 -20.00
N GLU A 93 4.36 -3.92 -20.94
CA GLU A 93 5.40 -2.89 -20.99
C GLU A 93 4.84 -1.48 -21.13
N ASP A 94 3.76 -1.28 -21.93
CA ASP A 94 3.13 0.03 -22.11
C ASP A 94 2.42 0.48 -20.83
N VAL A 95 1.77 -0.45 -20.13
CA VAL A 95 1.13 -0.16 -18.83
C VAL A 95 2.15 0.24 -17.79
N VAL A 96 3.29 -0.48 -17.71
CA VAL A 96 4.38 -0.15 -16.79
C VAL A 96 5.00 1.19 -17.17
N ALA A 97 5.15 1.48 -18.47
CA ALA A 97 5.67 2.75 -18.98
C ALA A 97 4.82 3.97 -18.57
N MET A 98 3.51 3.80 -18.31
CA MET A 98 2.67 4.88 -17.75
C MET A 98 3.17 5.35 -16.39
N GLY A 99 3.91 4.53 -15.63
CA GLY A 99 4.59 4.94 -14.40
C GLY A 99 5.61 6.06 -14.63
N ARG A 100 6.12 6.22 -15.85
CA ARG A 100 7.07 7.28 -16.20
C ARG A 100 6.40 8.61 -16.55
N ALA A 101 5.06 8.68 -16.62
CA ALA A 101 4.32 9.90 -16.96
C ALA A 101 4.77 11.16 -16.18
N PRO A 102 5.08 11.13 -14.87
CA PRO A 102 5.56 12.31 -14.15
C PRO A 102 6.91 12.85 -14.61
N TYR A 103 7.65 12.10 -15.42
CA TYR A 103 9.01 12.42 -15.88
C TYR A 103 9.08 12.68 -17.39
N THR A 104 8.02 12.38 -18.14
CA THR A 104 7.95 12.64 -19.57
C THR A 104 7.61 14.10 -19.87
N ASN A 105 7.94 14.57 -21.08
CA ASN A 105 7.51 15.89 -21.55
C ASN A 105 6.00 15.90 -21.88
N TRP A 106 5.47 17.06 -22.28
CA TRP A 106 4.05 17.25 -22.62
C TRP A 106 3.54 16.36 -23.79
N ILE A 107 4.46 15.84 -24.65
CA ILE A 107 4.14 14.89 -25.74
C ILE A 107 4.16 13.43 -25.23
N GLY A 108 4.59 13.18 -23.98
CA GLY A 108 4.71 11.82 -23.42
C GLY A 108 5.93 11.05 -23.94
N ARG A 109 6.94 11.73 -24.53
CA ARG A 109 8.12 11.05 -25.08
C ARG A 109 9.01 10.47 -23.98
N MET A 110 9.17 9.16 -24.02
CA MET A 110 10.09 8.42 -23.14
C MET A 110 11.55 8.59 -23.59
N GLN A 111 12.45 8.69 -22.62
CA GLN A 111 13.90 8.66 -22.83
C GLN A 111 14.42 7.20 -22.80
N PRO A 112 15.63 6.91 -23.31
CA PRO A 112 16.22 5.58 -23.19
C PRO A 112 16.30 5.09 -21.74
N SER A 113 16.64 5.94 -20.79
CA SER A 113 16.67 5.64 -19.35
C SER A 113 15.30 5.23 -18.79
N ASP A 114 14.19 5.75 -19.34
CA ASP A 114 12.84 5.34 -18.90
C ASP A 114 12.55 3.89 -19.29
N ARG A 115 13.05 3.45 -20.45
CA ARG A 115 12.88 2.05 -20.90
C ARG A 115 13.62 1.08 -19.99
N GLU A 116 14.85 1.39 -19.59
CA GLU A 116 15.61 0.59 -18.63
C GLU A 116 14.89 0.48 -17.29
N ILE A 117 14.24 1.56 -16.82
CA ILE A 117 13.44 1.54 -15.59
C ILE A 117 12.21 0.64 -15.75
N VAL A 118 11.54 0.67 -16.91
CA VAL A 118 10.38 -0.20 -17.20
C VAL A 118 10.81 -1.67 -17.19
N GLU A 119 11.92 -2.01 -17.87
CA GLU A 119 12.47 -3.38 -17.91
C GLU A 119 12.82 -3.87 -16.51
N LYS A 120 13.59 -3.11 -15.73
CA LYS A 120 13.93 -3.43 -14.32
C LYS A 120 12.69 -3.58 -13.44
N SER A 121 11.66 -2.77 -13.65
CA SER A 121 10.41 -2.85 -12.88
C SER A 121 9.64 -4.13 -13.20
N LEU A 122 9.63 -4.59 -14.46
CA LEU A 122 9.06 -5.87 -14.87
C LEU A 122 9.86 -7.06 -14.31
N GLU A 123 11.18 -6.96 -14.34
CA GLU A 123 12.08 -7.99 -13.76
C GLU A 123 11.83 -8.13 -12.25
N ALA A 124 11.75 -7.01 -11.53
CA ALA A 124 11.56 -6.99 -10.08
C ALA A 124 10.31 -7.73 -9.63
N VAL A 125 9.23 -7.73 -10.43
CA VAL A 125 7.98 -8.45 -10.13
C VAL A 125 7.89 -9.83 -10.80
N GLY A 126 8.97 -10.30 -11.48
CA GLY A 126 9.01 -11.58 -12.18
C GLY A 126 8.17 -11.61 -13.48
N MET A 127 7.93 -10.45 -14.11
CA MET A 127 7.05 -10.33 -15.28
C MET A 127 7.78 -9.93 -16.57
N ALA A 128 9.11 -10.01 -16.62
CA ALA A 128 9.90 -9.63 -17.78
C ALA A 128 9.48 -10.37 -19.08
N SER A 129 9.23 -11.69 -19.00
CA SER A 129 8.78 -12.50 -20.15
C SER A 129 7.37 -12.14 -20.65
N TYR A 130 6.60 -11.40 -19.87
CA TYR A 130 5.24 -10.96 -20.19
C TYR A 130 5.17 -9.56 -20.81
N ALA A 131 6.30 -8.86 -20.95
CA ALA A 131 6.37 -7.47 -21.39
C ALA A 131 5.52 -7.18 -22.63
N ARG A 132 5.57 -8.06 -23.65
CA ARG A 132 4.85 -7.91 -24.93
C ARG A 132 3.43 -8.50 -24.95
N ARG A 133 3.00 -9.18 -23.88
CA ARG A 133 1.64 -9.71 -23.77
C ARG A 133 0.67 -8.59 -23.44
N THR A 134 -0.58 -8.73 -23.88
CA THR A 134 -1.65 -7.77 -23.56
C THR A 134 -2.30 -8.12 -22.22
N MET A 135 -2.68 -7.09 -21.45
CA MET A 135 -3.22 -7.26 -20.10
C MET A 135 -4.54 -8.04 -20.04
N ASP A 136 -5.32 -8.00 -21.10
CA ASP A 136 -6.59 -8.75 -21.22
C ASP A 136 -6.40 -10.27 -21.28
N THR A 137 -5.19 -10.74 -21.63
CA THR A 137 -4.83 -12.16 -21.66
C THR A 137 -4.21 -12.67 -20.34
N MET A 138 -4.13 -11.81 -19.32
CA MET A 138 -3.45 -12.10 -18.05
C MET A 138 -4.44 -12.56 -16.98
N SER A 139 -3.97 -13.38 -16.04
CA SER A 139 -4.69 -13.65 -14.80
C SER A 139 -4.76 -12.40 -13.90
N ASP A 140 -5.68 -12.40 -12.94
CA ASP A 140 -5.81 -11.26 -12.02
C ASP A 140 -4.53 -11.03 -11.21
N GLY A 141 -3.84 -12.11 -10.79
CA GLY A 141 -2.56 -12.02 -10.08
C GLY A 141 -1.42 -11.46 -10.94
N GLU A 142 -1.34 -11.87 -12.22
CA GLU A 142 -0.38 -11.31 -13.16
C GLU A 142 -0.67 -9.82 -13.43
N CYS A 143 -1.94 -9.44 -13.59
CA CYS A 143 -2.34 -8.03 -13.70
C CYS A 143 -1.91 -7.22 -12.47
N GLN A 144 -2.09 -7.77 -11.27
CA GLN A 144 -1.66 -7.12 -10.03
C GLN A 144 -0.15 -6.89 -10.00
N ARG A 145 0.66 -7.88 -10.40
CA ARG A 145 2.13 -7.73 -10.52
C ARG A 145 2.50 -6.64 -11.53
N ILE A 146 1.82 -6.54 -12.67
CA ILE A 146 2.02 -5.45 -13.66
C ILE A 146 1.68 -4.09 -13.07
N MET A 147 0.59 -3.96 -12.29
CA MET A 147 0.25 -2.69 -11.63
C MET A 147 1.28 -2.30 -10.58
N ILE A 148 1.88 -3.26 -9.89
CA ILE A 148 2.99 -3.01 -8.96
C ILE A 148 4.25 -2.59 -9.75
N ALA A 149 4.59 -3.28 -10.86
CA ALA A 149 5.69 -2.85 -11.74
C ALA A 149 5.50 -1.40 -12.23
N ARG A 150 4.27 -1.01 -12.58
CA ARG A 150 3.95 0.40 -12.92
C ARG A 150 4.25 1.35 -11.78
N ALA A 151 3.91 0.98 -10.54
CA ALA A 151 4.21 1.79 -9.36
C ALA A 151 5.72 1.87 -9.09
N LEU A 152 6.47 0.78 -9.31
CA LEU A 152 7.93 0.76 -9.23
C LEU A 152 8.57 1.66 -10.29
N ALA A 153 8.09 1.59 -11.54
CA ALA A 153 8.55 2.43 -12.64
C ALA A 153 8.37 3.94 -12.37
N GLN A 154 7.46 4.31 -11.49
CA GLN A 154 7.29 5.70 -11.04
C GLN A 154 8.46 6.19 -10.16
N THR A 155 9.33 5.28 -9.65
CA THR A 155 10.56 5.60 -8.89
C THR A 155 10.35 6.54 -7.71
N THR A 156 9.24 6.38 -6.99
CA THR A 156 8.89 7.22 -5.84
C THR A 156 9.47 6.68 -4.53
N PRO A 157 9.75 7.54 -3.53
CA PRO A 157 10.19 7.11 -2.20
C PRO A 157 9.06 6.48 -1.37
N VAL A 158 7.80 6.73 -1.71
CA VAL A 158 6.62 6.18 -1.00
C VAL A 158 5.78 5.36 -1.97
N ILE A 159 5.36 4.16 -1.53
CA ILE A 159 4.42 3.31 -2.27
C ILE A 159 3.25 2.96 -1.35
N LEU A 160 2.04 3.26 -1.80
CA LEU A 160 0.80 2.83 -1.16
C LEU A 160 0.15 1.73 -1.99
N LEU A 161 -0.33 0.68 -1.32
CA LEU A 161 -1.06 -0.41 -1.97
C LEU A 161 -2.34 -0.70 -1.18
N ASP A 162 -3.47 -0.65 -1.88
CA ASP A 162 -4.76 -0.96 -1.27
C ASP A 162 -5.13 -2.41 -1.61
N GLU A 163 -5.08 -3.29 -0.62
CA GLU A 163 -5.33 -4.74 -0.69
C GLU A 163 -4.59 -5.46 -1.84
N PRO A 164 -3.26 -5.36 -1.95
CA PRO A 164 -2.52 -5.89 -3.09
C PRO A 164 -2.56 -7.42 -3.20
N THR A 165 -2.97 -8.12 -2.14
CA THR A 165 -3.01 -9.59 -2.07
C THR A 165 -4.37 -10.20 -2.36
N SER A 166 -5.43 -9.38 -2.51
CA SER A 166 -6.83 -9.84 -2.52
C SER A 166 -7.21 -10.86 -3.62
N PHE A 167 -6.46 -10.90 -4.73
CA PHE A 167 -6.73 -11.80 -5.86
C PHE A 167 -5.66 -12.88 -6.04
N LEU A 168 -4.76 -13.03 -5.06
CA LEU A 168 -3.67 -13.98 -5.10
C LEU A 168 -3.98 -15.21 -4.26
N ASP A 169 -3.49 -16.37 -4.69
CA ASP A 169 -3.42 -17.55 -3.84
C ASP A 169 -2.34 -17.38 -2.75
N MET A 170 -2.36 -18.24 -1.74
CA MET A 170 -1.49 -18.11 -0.57
C MET A 170 0.01 -18.02 -0.93
N PRO A 171 0.61 -18.88 -1.78
CA PRO A 171 2.02 -18.75 -2.14
C PRO A 171 2.35 -17.39 -2.78
N ASN A 172 1.53 -16.94 -3.73
CA ASN A 172 1.73 -15.66 -4.42
C ASN A 172 1.59 -14.45 -3.49
N ARG A 173 0.73 -14.52 -2.44
CA ARG A 173 0.63 -13.46 -1.42
C ARG A 173 1.93 -13.30 -0.64
N TYR A 174 2.51 -14.43 -0.18
CA TYR A 174 3.79 -14.43 0.53
C TYR A 174 4.93 -13.92 -0.34
N GLU A 175 5.02 -14.37 -1.60
CA GLU A 175 6.02 -13.88 -2.55
C GLU A 175 5.91 -12.37 -2.77
N LEU A 176 4.67 -11.87 -2.96
CA LEU A 176 4.45 -10.44 -3.15
C LEU A 176 4.89 -9.63 -1.93
N CYS A 177 4.47 -10.03 -0.73
CA CYS A 177 4.84 -9.31 0.49
C CYS A 177 6.35 -9.39 0.77
N THR A 178 7.00 -10.52 0.45
CA THR A 178 8.47 -10.66 0.52
C THR A 178 9.16 -9.71 -0.46
N LEU A 179 8.65 -9.59 -1.69
CA LEU A 179 9.14 -8.62 -2.66
C LEU A 179 9.00 -7.19 -2.12
N LEU A 180 7.83 -6.82 -1.58
CA LEU A 180 7.59 -5.49 -1.02
C LEU A 180 8.53 -5.20 0.16
N ALA A 181 8.77 -6.18 1.04
CA ALA A 181 9.74 -6.05 2.13
C ALA A 181 11.17 -5.83 1.60
N GLY A 182 11.57 -6.60 0.58
CA GLY A 182 12.86 -6.42 -0.10
C GLY A 182 13.04 -5.01 -0.66
N LEU A 183 12.01 -4.49 -1.34
CA LEU A 183 12.01 -3.12 -1.88
C LEU A 183 12.09 -2.05 -0.78
N ALA A 184 11.37 -2.25 0.35
CA ALA A 184 11.45 -1.34 1.48
C ALA A 184 12.86 -1.29 2.06
N HIS A 185 13.48 -2.44 2.30
CA HIS A 185 14.78 -2.55 2.97
C HIS A 185 15.94 -2.18 2.06
N GLN A 186 15.97 -2.69 0.82
CA GLN A 186 17.12 -2.55 -0.08
C GLN A 186 17.12 -1.21 -0.83
N GLU A 187 15.93 -0.70 -1.19
CA GLU A 187 15.80 0.57 -1.90
C GLU A 187 15.40 1.74 -0.99
N GLY A 188 15.31 1.52 0.32
CA GLY A 188 14.99 2.57 1.30
C GLY A 188 13.56 3.13 1.20
N LYS A 189 12.63 2.38 0.58
CA LYS A 189 11.26 2.87 0.36
C LYS A 189 10.42 2.82 1.62
N CYS A 190 9.47 3.76 1.72
CA CYS A 190 8.37 3.71 2.69
C CYS A 190 7.19 3.01 2.01
N ILE A 191 6.87 1.79 2.41
CA ILE A 191 5.78 1.02 1.81
C ILE A 191 4.67 0.82 2.84
N LEU A 192 3.45 1.24 2.49
CA LEU A 192 2.24 1.04 3.29
C LEU A 192 1.22 0.27 2.46
N PHE A 193 0.83 -0.92 2.90
CA PHE A 193 -0.19 -1.72 2.23
C PHE A 193 -1.34 -2.05 3.16
N SER A 194 -2.58 -1.97 2.67
CA SER A 194 -3.72 -2.44 3.44
C SER A 194 -3.94 -3.93 3.21
N THR A 195 -4.37 -4.62 4.26
CA THR A 195 -4.77 -6.01 4.19
C THR A 195 -5.81 -6.35 5.27
N HIS A 196 -6.58 -7.39 5.03
CA HIS A 196 -7.43 -8.04 6.03
C HIS A 196 -6.83 -9.35 6.54
N GLU A 197 -5.66 -9.73 6.06
CA GLU A 197 -4.95 -10.98 6.38
C GLU A 197 -3.95 -10.72 7.52
N LEU A 198 -4.38 -11.04 8.73
CA LEU A 198 -3.61 -10.76 9.94
C LEU A 198 -2.30 -11.56 10.00
N ASP A 199 -2.32 -12.81 9.54
CA ASP A 199 -1.15 -13.69 9.49
C ASP A 199 -0.04 -13.14 8.60
N ILE A 200 -0.38 -12.65 7.41
CA ILE A 200 0.56 -12.00 6.50
C ILE A 200 1.12 -10.72 7.12
N ALA A 201 0.25 -9.87 7.69
CA ALA A 201 0.67 -8.64 8.33
C ALA A 201 1.67 -8.90 9.46
N LEU A 202 1.38 -9.84 10.36
CA LEU A 202 2.23 -10.14 11.52
C LEU A 202 3.52 -10.91 11.18
N THR A 203 3.55 -11.60 10.03
CA THR A 203 4.72 -12.42 9.65
C THR A 203 5.70 -11.64 8.78
N LEU A 204 5.21 -10.77 7.89
CA LEU A 204 6.03 -10.18 6.83
C LEU A 204 6.20 -8.66 6.96
N ALA A 205 5.33 -7.95 7.68
CA ALA A 205 5.50 -6.52 7.88
C ALA A 205 6.44 -6.21 9.06
N ASP A 206 7.22 -5.16 8.91
CA ASP A 206 8.06 -4.62 9.99
C ASP A 206 7.21 -3.89 11.03
N ASP A 207 6.22 -3.13 10.55
CA ASP A 207 5.34 -2.30 11.37
C ASP A 207 3.88 -2.60 11.06
N ILE A 208 3.04 -2.45 12.06
CA ILE A 208 1.58 -2.54 11.90
C ILE A 208 0.96 -1.18 12.23
N ALA A 209 0.11 -0.71 11.32
CA ALA A 209 -0.80 0.40 11.54
C ALA A 209 -2.22 -0.18 11.68
N LEU A 210 -2.73 -0.26 12.92
CA LEU A 210 -4.03 -0.86 13.21
C LEU A 210 -5.07 0.23 13.42
N ILE A 211 -6.12 0.21 12.59
CA ILE A 211 -7.29 1.09 12.78
C ILE A 211 -8.26 0.41 13.76
N ASP A 212 -8.38 1.00 14.94
CA ASP A 212 -9.41 0.72 15.94
C ASP A 212 -10.22 2.00 16.15
N SER A 213 -11.17 2.22 15.23
CA SER A 213 -11.90 3.51 15.13
C SER A 213 -12.43 4.00 16.48
N PRO A 214 -12.16 5.25 16.86
CA PRO A 214 -11.54 6.32 16.04
C PRO A 214 -10.02 6.45 16.16
N ALA A 215 -9.33 5.48 16.75
CA ALA A 215 -7.88 5.50 16.96
C ALA A 215 -7.10 4.79 15.82
N LEU A 216 -5.82 5.16 15.68
CA LEU A 216 -4.83 4.48 14.85
C LEU A 216 -3.61 4.16 15.71
N HIS A 217 -3.28 2.88 15.85
CA HIS A 217 -2.11 2.42 16.59
C HIS A 217 -1.01 2.01 15.61
N CYS A 218 0.16 2.64 15.69
CA CYS A 218 1.31 2.35 14.82
C CYS A 218 2.51 1.93 15.67
N MET A 219 2.99 0.70 15.48
CA MET A 219 4.13 0.16 16.21
C MET A 219 4.77 -1.03 15.46
N PRO A 220 5.97 -1.51 15.86
CA PRO A 220 6.55 -2.73 15.33
C PRO A 220 5.60 -3.93 15.45
N ALA A 221 5.66 -4.85 14.48
CA ALA A 221 4.73 -5.99 14.42
C ALA A 221 4.76 -6.85 15.70
N ASP A 222 5.95 -7.06 16.28
CA ASP A 222 6.09 -7.81 17.54
C ASP A 222 5.47 -7.10 18.75
N ASP A 223 5.56 -5.77 18.81
CA ASP A 223 4.93 -4.96 19.85
C ASP A 223 3.41 -4.95 19.67
N MET A 224 2.92 -4.83 18.43
CA MET A 224 1.49 -4.90 18.11
C MET A 224 0.89 -6.23 18.53
N ARG A 225 1.60 -7.35 18.31
CA ARG A 225 1.17 -8.70 18.73
C ARG A 225 0.93 -8.79 20.23
N ARG A 226 1.78 -8.11 21.04
CA ARG A 226 1.74 -8.15 22.52
C ARG A 226 0.88 -7.05 23.14
N SER A 227 0.47 -6.06 22.38
CA SER A 227 -0.19 -4.85 22.91
C SER A 227 -1.62 -5.06 23.40
N GLY A 228 -2.27 -6.16 22.99
CA GLY A 228 -3.70 -6.40 23.23
C GLY A 228 -4.65 -5.68 22.27
N HIS A 229 -4.15 -4.77 21.41
CA HIS A 229 -5.01 -4.04 20.45
C HIS A 229 -5.67 -4.96 19.42
N ILE A 230 -4.93 -5.97 18.92
CA ILE A 230 -5.49 -6.95 17.99
C ILE A 230 -6.57 -7.78 18.67
N GLU A 231 -6.31 -8.22 19.91
CA GLU A 231 -7.31 -8.96 20.70
C GLU A 231 -8.58 -8.13 20.89
N HIS A 232 -8.44 -6.88 21.33
CA HIS A 232 -9.57 -5.96 21.51
C HIS A 232 -10.40 -5.80 20.22
N LEU A 233 -9.74 -5.64 19.07
CA LEU A 233 -10.40 -5.40 17.80
C LEU A 233 -11.15 -6.63 17.27
N PHE A 234 -10.58 -7.85 17.43
CA PHE A 234 -11.12 -9.07 16.80
C PHE A 234 -11.88 -9.99 17.77
N ARG A 235 -11.82 -9.71 19.08
CA ARG A 235 -12.51 -10.52 20.08
C ARG A 235 -14.02 -10.43 19.91
N ASN A 236 -14.66 -11.62 19.90
CA ASN A 236 -16.10 -11.77 20.03
C ASN A 236 -16.39 -13.11 20.76
N ASP A 237 -17.68 -13.45 20.93
CA ASP A 237 -18.09 -14.66 21.65
C ASP A 237 -17.57 -15.96 21.06
N SER A 238 -17.20 -15.95 19.76
CA SER A 238 -16.82 -17.15 19.01
C SER A 238 -15.31 -17.27 18.77
N ILE A 239 -14.57 -16.15 18.80
CA ILE A 239 -13.14 -16.12 18.45
C ILE A 239 -12.35 -15.21 19.39
N ALA A 240 -11.08 -15.57 19.60
CA ALA A 240 -10.08 -14.77 20.29
C ALA A 240 -8.77 -14.73 19.49
N PHE A 241 -7.94 -13.75 19.76
CA PHE A 241 -6.58 -13.67 19.23
C PHE A 241 -5.61 -14.26 20.23
N ASP A 242 -4.82 -15.23 19.79
CA ASP A 242 -3.71 -15.77 20.60
C ASP A 242 -2.42 -15.03 20.28
N ALA A 243 -1.98 -14.17 21.21
CA ALA A 243 -0.77 -13.37 21.05
C ALA A 243 0.51 -14.22 20.97
N ALA A 244 0.53 -15.43 21.55
CA ALA A 244 1.70 -16.30 21.53
C ALA A 244 1.92 -16.89 20.13
N THR A 245 0.86 -17.32 19.46
CA THR A 245 0.92 -17.92 18.11
C THR A 245 0.65 -16.92 16.99
N GLY A 246 0.11 -15.73 17.30
CA GLY A 246 -0.31 -14.73 16.31
C GLY A 246 -1.55 -15.15 15.50
N LYS A 247 -2.33 -16.11 15.99
CA LYS A 247 -3.48 -16.68 15.26
C LYS A 247 -4.81 -16.35 15.92
N ILE A 248 -5.85 -16.31 15.10
CA ILE A 248 -7.23 -16.31 15.60
C ILE A 248 -7.61 -17.74 15.94
N ILE A 249 -8.10 -17.95 17.16
CA ILE A 249 -8.55 -19.24 17.69
C ILE A 249 -10.06 -19.19 17.99
N SER A 250 -10.71 -20.36 17.93
CA SER A 250 -12.13 -20.49 18.34
C SER A 250 -12.23 -20.61 19.86
N ASN A 251 -13.19 -19.91 20.45
CA ASN A 251 -13.54 -19.99 21.89
C ASN A 251 -14.38 -21.23 22.26
N ARG A 252 -14.32 -22.31 21.42
CA ARG A 252 -15.04 -23.56 21.70
C ARG A 252 -14.39 -24.34 22.80
#